data_2e737b741cd2b7ed2bbdd0405a9faac3
#
_entry.id   2e737b741cd2b7ed2bbdd0405a9faac3
#
_cell.length_a   1.000
_cell.length_b   1.000
_cell.length_c   1.000
_cell.angle_alpha   90.00
_cell.angle_beta   90.00
_cell.angle_gamma   90.00
#
_symmetry.space_group_name_H-M   'P 1'
#
loop_
_entity.id
_entity.type
_entity.pdbx_description
1 polymer ?
#
loop_
_entity_poly.entity_id
_entity_poly.type
_entity_poly.pdbx_seq_one_letter_code
_entity_poly.pdbx_strand_id
1 'polypeptide(L)'
;MVIAFTLWRRGSRADADAVPGTVAAGFYGVMGGFTTMVANAAGPVMSMYFLAARLPVHVFLGTAARFFAAVNVAKVPFSIGLGLITPQGLLIDLILVPAVVLGALVGRQIASAISQRVFEYLVIALTIIGAVYLLI
;
A
#
# COMPACT_ATOMS: atom_id res chain seq x y z
N MET A 1 -17.24 -3.92 2.50
CA MET A 1 -17.39 -3.00 3.66
C MET A 1 -16.50 -1.76 3.56
N VAL A 2 -15.22 -1.93 3.29
CA VAL A 2 -14.22 -0.85 3.26
C VAL A 2 -14.40 0.11 2.09
N ILE A 3 -14.75 -0.39 0.90
CA ILE A 3 -15.05 0.40 -0.31
C ILE A 3 -16.34 1.21 -0.12
N ALA A 4 -17.36 0.61 0.47
CA ALA A 4 -18.61 1.29 0.79
C ALA A 4 -18.41 2.47 1.75
N PHE A 5 -17.52 2.31 2.75
CA PHE A 5 -17.15 3.40 3.67
C PHE A 5 -16.44 4.56 2.96
N THR A 6 -15.56 4.27 2.00
CA THR A 6 -14.84 5.31 1.23
C THR A 6 -15.79 6.08 0.30
N LEU A 7 -16.72 5.37 -0.35
CA LEU A 7 -17.72 5.97 -1.21
C LEU A 7 -18.75 6.78 -0.40
N TRP A 8 -19.19 6.28 0.77
CA TRP A 8 -20.08 6.98 1.68
C TRP A 8 -19.46 8.28 2.22
N ARG A 9 -18.19 8.24 2.60
CA ARG A 9 -17.45 9.42 3.08
C ARG A 9 -17.23 10.48 1.97
N ARG A 10 -17.20 10.06 0.70
CA ARG A 10 -17.13 10.97 -0.46
C ARG A 10 -18.44 11.74 -0.68
N GLY A 11 -19.57 11.15 -0.28
CA GLY A 11 -20.91 11.77 -0.35
C GLY A 11 -21.21 12.74 0.79
N SER A 12 -20.56 12.57 1.94
CA SER A 12 -20.73 13.46 3.10
C SER A 12 -19.72 14.61 3.00
N ARG A 13 -20.21 15.77 2.61
CA ARG A 13 -19.47 17.05 2.55
C ARG A 13 -19.13 17.63 3.93
N ALA A 14 -18.99 16.82 4.96
CA ALA A 14 -18.62 17.26 6.30
C ALA A 14 -17.10 17.16 6.49
N ASP A 15 -16.49 18.29 6.78
CA ASP A 15 -15.10 18.52 7.21
C ASP A 15 -13.98 18.15 6.21
N ALA A 16 -13.72 19.11 5.33
CA ALA A 16 -12.68 19.03 4.29
C ALA A 16 -11.23 19.04 4.84
N ASP A 17 -11.00 19.21 6.14
CA ASP A 17 -9.67 19.45 6.74
C ASP A 17 -9.25 18.46 7.82
N ALA A 18 -10.03 17.43 8.10
CA ALA A 18 -9.64 16.44 9.11
C ALA A 18 -8.66 15.42 8.53
N VAL A 19 -7.37 15.66 8.68
CA VAL A 19 -6.34 14.60 8.60
C VAL A 19 -6.74 13.52 9.62
N PRO A 20 -6.75 12.23 9.24
CA PRO A 20 -7.07 11.16 10.20
C PRO A 20 -6.18 11.32 11.43
N GLY A 21 -6.80 11.44 12.60
CA GLY A 21 -6.09 11.64 13.85
C GLY A 21 -5.11 10.51 14.18
N THR A 22 -4.21 10.73 15.12
CA THR A 22 -3.18 9.76 15.56
C THR A 22 -3.77 8.38 15.88
N VAL A 23 -5.00 8.34 16.41
CA VAL A 23 -5.72 7.09 16.71
C VAL A 23 -6.05 6.32 15.42
N ALA A 24 -6.54 7.01 14.39
CA ALA A 24 -6.81 6.38 13.10
C ALA A 24 -5.51 5.88 12.44
N ALA A 25 -4.44 6.66 12.49
CA ALA A 25 -3.12 6.25 12.00
C ALA A 25 -2.63 4.98 12.71
N GLY A 26 -2.76 4.92 14.04
CA GLY A 26 -2.42 3.74 14.83
C GLY A 26 -3.25 2.52 14.45
N PHE A 27 -4.58 2.67 14.36
CA PHE A 27 -5.49 1.59 13.98
C PHE A 27 -5.17 1.02 12.58
N TYR A 28 -5.04 1.89 11.57
CA TYR A 28 -4.69 1.45 10.22
C TYR A 28 -3.29 0.87 10.14
N GLY A 29 -2.34 1.38 10.94
CA GLY A 29 -0.99 0.83 11.04
C GLY A 29 -0.99 -0.60 11.59
N VAL A 30 -1.71 -0.85 12.68
CA VAL A 30 -1.86 -2.19 13.27
C VAL A 30 -2.58 -3.14 12.32
N MET A 31 -3.70 -2.71 11.73
CA MET A 31 -4.44 -3.51 10.76
C MET A 31 -3.59 -3.82 9.52
N GLY A 32 -2.85 -2.84 9.00
CA GLY A 32 -1.94 -3.02 7.88
C GLY A 32 -0.78 -3.96 8.23
N GLY A 33 -0.21 -3.84 9.42
CA GLY A 33 0.81 -4.75 9.93
C GLY A 33 0.30 -6.19 10.05
N PHE A 34 -0.87 -6.37 10.65
CA PHE A 34 -1.50 -7.68 10.80
C PHE A 34 -1.83 -8.33 9.45
N THR A 35 -2.51 -7.60 8.57
CA THR A 35 -2.89 -8.13 7.24
C THR A 35 -1.69 -8.46 6.36
N THR A 36 -0.58 -7.72 6.51
CA THR A 36 0.64 -8.05 5.77
C THR A 36 1.37 -9.26 6.35
N MET A 37 1.28 -9.50 7.66
CA MET A 37 1.87 -10.70 8.29
C MET A 37 1.10 -11.96 7.90
N VAL A 38 -0.24 -11.90 7.86
CA VAL A 38 -1.09 -13.08 7.57
C VAL A 38 -1.19 -13.38 6.08
N ALA A 39 -1.44 -12.37 5.26
CA ALA A 39 -1.78 -12.57 3.85
C ALA A 39 -0.94 -11.72 2.88
N ASN A 40 0.11 -11.04 3.35
CA ASN A 40 0.87 -10.07 2.58
C ASN A 40 0.01 -8.99 1.88
N ALA A 41 -1.17 -8.69 2.45
CA ALA A 41 -2.25 -7.90 1.84
C ALA A 41 -2.45 -6.52 2.51
N ALA A 42 -1.39 -5.89 3.00
CA ALA A 42 -1.47 -4.54 3.60
C ALA A 42 -1.79 -3.44 2.58
N GLY A 43 -1.55 -3.69 1.28
CA GLY A 43 -1.76 -2.71 0.22
C GLY A 43 -3.14 -2.07 0.24
N PRO A 44 -4.24 -2.84 0.17
CA PRO A 44 -5.60 -2.30 0.22
C PRO A 44 -5.89 -1.50 1.49
N VAL A 45 -5.46 -1.97 2.66
CA VAL A 45 -5.71 -1.34 3.96
C VAL A 45 -5.00 0.02 4.03
N MET A 46 -3.71 0.05 3.69
CA MET A 46 -2.91 1.27 3.76
C MET A 46 -3.28 2.26 2.67
N SER A 47 -3.60 1.79 1.45
CA SER A 47 -4.09 2.66 0.37
C SER A 47 -5.34 3.41 0.77
N MET A 48 -6.25 2.76 1.49
CA MET A 48 -7.47 3.43 1.99
C MET A 48 -7.17 4.49 3.04
N TYR A 49 -6.27 4.20 3.97
CA TYR A 49 -5.83 5.21 4.94
C TYR A 49 -5.23 6.43 4.22
N PHE A 50 -4.32 6.22 3.27
CA PHE A 50 -3.67 7.30 2.54
C PHE A 50 -4.64 8.10 1.68
N LEU A 51 -5.62 7.44 1.04
CA LEU A 51 -6.70 8.11 0.30
C LEU A 51 -7.63 8.90 1.24
N ALA A 52 -7.96 8.35 2.41
CA ALA A 52 -8.75 9.04 3.42
C ALA A 52 -8.02 10.29 3.97
N ALA A 53 -6.69 10.21 4.08
CA ALA A 53 -5.82 11.31 4.48
C ALA A 53 -5.59 12.34 3.35
N ARG A 54 -6.12 12.12 2.14
CA ARG A 54 -5.96 12.99 0.97
C ARG A 54 -4.51 13.38 0.68
N LEU A 55 -3.57 12.45 0.87
CA LEU A 55 -2.17 12.72 0.65
C LEU A 55 -1.89 13.04 -0.83
N PRO A 56 -1.08 14.06 -1.14
CA PRO A 56 -0.57 14.26 -2.49
C PRO A 56 0.16 13.03 -3.00
N VAL A 57 0.14 12.77 -4.32
CA VAL A 57 0.70 11.54 -4.93
C VAL A 57 2.11 11.22 -4.45
N HIS A 58 3.00 12.21 -4.42
CA HIS A 58 4.39 12.01 -4.01
C HIS A 58 4.53 11.68 -2.51
N VAL A 59 3.68 12.28 -1.65
CA VAL A 59 3.65 11.96 -0.21
C VAL A 59 3.06 10.57 0.02
N PHE A 60 1.98 10.22 -0.70
CA PHE A 60 1.38 8.88 -0.68
C PHE A 60 2.44 7.82 -1.01
N LEU A 61 3.11 7.97 -2.16
CA LEU A 61 4.13 7.01 -2.62
C LEU A 61 5.32 6.92 -1.65
N GLY A 62 5.81 8.06 -1.17
CA GLY A 62 6.92 8.10 -0.21
C GLY A 62 6.57 7.46 1.13
N THR A 63 5.36 7.70 1.65
CA THR A 63 4.89 7.12 2.91
C THR A 63 4.63 5.62 2.76
N ALA A 64 3.99 5.21 1.65
CA ALA A 64 3.77 3.80 1.34
C ALA A 64 5.11 3.04 1.24
N ALA A 65 6.08 3.57 0.50
CA ALA A 65 7.38 2.95 0.34
C ALA A 65 8.10 2.76 1.69
N ARG A 66 8.10 3.78 2.55
CA ARG A 66 8.70 3.69 3.89
C ARG A 66 7.99 2.69 4.78
N PHE A 67 6.66 2.71 4.79
CA PHE A 67 5.86 1.78 5.56
C PHE A 67 6.13 0.33 5.13
N PHE A 68 6.04 0.03 3.84
CA PHE A 68 6.29 -1.32 3.34
C PHE A 68 7.74 -1.76 3.51
N ALA A 69 8.72 -0.86 3.36
CA ALA A 69 10.12 -1.15 3.64
C ALA A 69 10.32 -1.56 5.11
N ALA A 70 9.79 -0.77 6.06
CA ALA A 70 9.89 -1.06 7.48
C ALA A 70 9.26 -2.41 7.85
N VAL A 71 8.03 -2.67 7.34
CA VAL A 71 7.32 -3.92 7.61
C VAL A 71 8.04 -5.13 6.99
N ASN A 72 8.54 -5.00 5.75
CA ASN A 72 9.26 -6.08 5.10
C ASN A 72 10.59 -6.38 5.80
N VAL A 73 11.34 -5.36 6.22
CA VAL A 73 12.55 -5.55 7.04
C VAL A 73 12.22 -6.26 8.35
N ALA A 74 11.13 -5.86 9.03
CA ALA A 74 10.70 -6.52 10.26
C ALA A 74 10.29 -7.99 10.06
N LYS A 75 9.84 -8.38 8.87
CA LYS A 75 9.51 -9.78 8.53
C LYS A 75 10.74 -10.67 8.34
N VAL A 76 11.88 -10.12 7.94
CA VAL A 76 13.07 -10.91 7.56
C VAL A 76 13.48 -11.89 8.66
N PRO A 77 13.61 -11.52 9.96
CA PRO A 77 13.98 -12.46 11.02
C PRO A 77 13.02 -13.65 11.13
N PHE A 78 11.72 -13.37 11.02
CA PHE A 78 10.68 -14.41 11.08
C PHE A 78 10.75 -15.34 9.86
N SER A 79 10.96 -14.76 8.67
CA SER A 79 11.10 -15.53 7.42
C SER A 79 12.33 -16.43 7.42
N ILE A 80 13.43 -15.97 8.01
CA ILE A 80 14.65 -16.79 8.21
C ILE A 80 14.35 -17.93 9.19
N GLY A 81 13.73 -17.63 10.34
CA GLY A 81 13.39 -18.61 11.37
C GLY A 81 12.42 -19.70 10.88
N LEU A 82 11.54 -19.37 9.95
CA LEU A 82 10.60 -20.29 9.32
C LEU A 82 11.18 -21.03 8.11
N GLY A 83 12.43 -20.78 7.72
CA GLY A 83 13.07 -21.41 6.56
C GLY A 83 12.48 -21.01 5.21
N LEU A 84 11.74 -19.86 5.16
CA LEU A 84 11.12 -19.36 3.93
C LEU A 84 12.13 -18.73 2.97
N ILE A 85 13.28 -18.29 3.48
CA ILE A 85 14.34 -17.70 2.67
C ILE A 85 15.28 -18.83 2.23
N THR A 86 15.22 -19.19 0.97
CA THR A 86 16.06 -20.21 0.36
C THR A 86 17.15 -19.58 -0.50
N PRO A 87 18.32 -20.24 -0.66
CA PRO A 87 19.37 -19.73 -1.54
C PRO A 87 18.91 -19.55 -2.98
N GLN A 88 18.04 -20.44 -3.47
CA GLN A 88 17.45 -20.35 -4.81
C GLN A 88 16.54 -19.11 -4.94
N GLY A 89 15.73 -18.83 -3.90
CA GLY A 89 14.89 -17.63 -3.84
C GLY A 89 15.73 -16.35 -3.88
N LEU A 90 16.81 -16.30 -3.08
CA LEU A 90 17.72 -15.15 -3.08
C LEU A 90 18.41 -14.92 -4.43
N LEU A 91 18.76 -16.00 -5.14
CA LEU A 91 19.32 -15.88 -6.49
C LEU A 91 18.33 -15.27 -7.47
N ILE A 92 17.08 -15.73 -7.43
CA ILE A 92 16.00 -15.17 -8.27
C ILE A 92 15.77 -13.69 -7.93
N ASP A 93 15.71 -13.37 -6.65
CA ASP A 93 15.54 -11.98 -6.19
C ASP A 93 16.70 -11.10 -6.71
N LEU A 94 17.93 -11.58 -6.63
CA LEU A 94 19.11 -10.86 -7.13
C LEU A 94 19.03 -10.59 -8.64
N ILE A 95 18.59 -11.57 -9.42
CA ILE A 95 18.41 -11.44 -10.87
C ILE A 95 17.31 -10.40 -11.20
N LEU A 96 16.27 -10.31 -10.35
CA LEU A 96 15.16 -9.39 -10.54
C LEU A 96 15.46 -7.95 -10.08
N VAL A 97 16.50 -7.73 -9.25
CA VAL A 97 16.86 -6.38 -8.76
C VAL A 97 16.93 -5.33 -9.87
N PRO A 98 17.62 -5.55 -11.01
CA PRO A 98 17.67 -4.55 -12.08
C PRO A 98 16.28 -4.19 -12.63
N ALA A 99 15.43 -5.19 -12.82
CA ALA A 99 14.07 -4.98 -13.33
C ALA A 99 13.21 -4.19 -12.32
N VAL A 100 13.35 -4.49 -11.02
CA VAL A 100 12.65 -3.77 -9.95
C VAL A 100 13.13 -2.31 -9.88
N VAL A 101 14.43 -2.05 -9.96
CA VAL A 101 14.99 -0.69 -9.96
C VAL A 101 14.48 0.11 -11.16
N LEU A 102 14.54 -0.47 -12.37
CA LEU A 102 14.00 0.17 -13.58
C LEU A 102 12.51 0.44 -13.46
N GLY A 103 11.74 -0.55 -12.99
CA GLY A 103 10.30 -0.40 -12.75
C GLY A 103 9.98 0.70 -11.74
N ALA A 104 10.76 0.83 -10.67
CA ALA A 104 10.58 1.87 -9.67
C ALA A 104 10.88 3.28 -10.23
N LEU A 105 11.94 3.41 -11.05
CA LEU A 105 12.30 4.68 -11.69
C LEU A 105 11.22 5.13 -12.69
N VAL A 106 10.78 4.21 -13.56
CA VAL A 106 9.71 4.47 -14.53
C VAL A 106 8.38 4.76 -13.82
N GLY A 107 8.03 3.96 -12.82
CA GLY A 107 6.81 4.14 -12.04
C GLY A 107 6.77 5.49 -11.32
N ARG A 108 7.89 5.94 -10.78
CA ARG A 108 8.00 7.28 -10.18
C ARG A 108 7.77 8.39 -11.20
N GLN A 109 8.33 8.28 -12.40
CA GLN A 109 8.14 9.27 -13.47
C GLN A 109 6.67 9.32 -13.90
N ILE A 110 6.05 8.17 -14.14
CA ILE A 110 4.63 8.07 -14.50
C ILE A 110 3.76 8.68 -13.39
N ALA A 111 4.01 8.32 -12.13
CA ALA A 111 3.23 8.81 -11.00
C ALA A 111 3.35 10.34 -10.82
N SER A 112 4.50 10.93 -11.13
CA SER A 112 4.68 12.39 -11.09
C SER A 112 3.97 13.14 -12.22
N ALA A 113 3.70 12.46 -13.33
CA ALA A 113 2.98 13.01 -14.48
C ALA A 113 1.45 12.88 -14.39
N ILE A 114 0.96 12.02 -13.49
CA ILE A 114 -0.48 11.76 -13.32
C ILE A 114 -1.10 12.79 -12.38
N SER A 115 -2.29 13.33 -12.77
CA SER A 115 -3.05 14.20 -11.89
C SER A 115 -3.57 13.45 -10.65
N GLN A 116 -3.73 14.17 -9.53
CA GLN A 116 -4.23 13.60 -8.26
C GLN A 116 -5.53 12.82 -8.43
N ARG A 117 -6.47 13.32 -9.25
CA ARG A 117 -7.76 12.67 -9.50
C ARG A 117 -7.60 11.32 -10.20
N VAL A 118 -6.78 11.28 -11.25
CA VAL A 118 -6.52 10.04 -12.01
C VAL A 118 -5.83 9.02 -11.12
N PHE A 119 -4.86 9.45 -10.31
CA PHE A 119 -4.17 8.60 -9.36
C PHE A 119 -5.15 7.95 -8.35
N GLU A 120 -6.04 8.74 -7.74
CA GLU A 120 -7.04 8.23 -6.80
C GLU A 120 -7.98 7.21 -7.45
N TYR A 121 -8.46 7.47 -8.68
CA TYR A 121 -9.29 6.53 -9.41
C TYR A 121 -8.56 5.23 -9.74
N LEU A 122 -7.30 5.30 -10.16
CA LEU A 122 -6.49 4.12 -10.44
C LEU A 122 -6.27 3.28 -9.18
N VAL A 123 -5.92 3.91 -8.06
CA VAL A 123 -5.74 3.19 -6.79
C VAL A 123 -7.03 2.48 -6.36
N ILE A 124 -8.17 3.16 -6.44
CA ILE A 124 -9.47 2.56 -6.10
C ILE A 124 -9.80 1.40 -7.04
N ALA A 125 -9.67 1.60 -8.35
CA ALA A 125 -9.99 0.58 -9.36
C ALA A 125 -9.11 -0.68 -9.18
N LEU A 126 -7.80 -0.50 -9.05
CA LEU A 126 -6.86 -1.62 -8.84
C LEU A 126 -7.10 -2.33 -7.51
N THR A 127 -7.48 -1.59 -6.46
CA THR A 127 -7.84 -2.18 -5.16
C THR A 127 -9.10 -3.02 -5.26
N ILE A 128 -10.11 -2.56 -6.01
CA ILE A 128 -11.35 -3.33 -6.25
C ILE A 128 -11.05 -4.59 -7.04
N ILE A 129 -10.32 -4.46 -8.15
CA ILE A 129 -9.94 -5.61 -9.00
C ILE A 129 -9.16 -6.63 -8.17
N GLY A 130 -8.16 -6.20 -7.41
CA GLY A 130 -7.39 -7.09 -6.54
C GLY A 130 -8.23 -7.76 -5.46
N ALA A 131 -9.19 -7.04 -4.85
CA ALA A 131 -10.08 -7.60 -3.85
C ALA A 131 -11.06 -8.63 -4.44
N VAL A 132 -11.58 -8.37 -5.65
CA VAL A 132 -12.45 -9.33 -6.36
C VAL A 132 -11.65 -10.58 -6.76
N TYR A 133 -10.44 -10.40 -7.27
CA TYR A 133 -9.57 -11.54 -7.65
C TYR A 133 -9.23 -12.45 -6.46
N LEU A 134 -9.11 -11.90 -5.25
CA LEU A 134 -8.86 -12.68 -4.04
C LEU A 134 -10.09 -13.44 -3.52
N LEU A 135 -11.30 -13.11 -4.01
CA LEU A 135 -12.56 -13.76 -3.62
C LEU A 135 -12.95 -14.92 -4.54
N ILE A 136 -12.30 -15.04 -5.69
CA ILE A 136 -12.51 -16.08 -6.70
C ILE A 136 -11.39 -17.11 -6.62
#